data_14dc225c1829c5b34fb0f7a64ce4291b
#
_entry.id   14dc225c1829c5b34fb0f7a64ce4291b
#
_cell.length_a   1.000
_cell.length_b   1.000
_cell.length_c   1.000
_cell.angle_alpha   90.00
_cell.angle_beta   90.00
_cell.angle_gamma   90.00
#
_symmetry.space_group_name_H-M   'P 1'
#
loop_
_entity.id
_entity.type
_entity.pdbx_description
1 polymer ?
#
loop_
_entity_poly.entity_id
_entity_poly.type
_entity_poly.pdbx_seq_one_letter_code
_entity_poly.pdbx_strand_id
1 'polypeptide(L)'
;TKQQSEMSAADLARRAAQNNTTTLRADPKALREQLGANEMAKFLVEGNDVVEANLLRSGLRSVEPLRGLPLRAIDLGFTYVSDLSPLAGMPLENLILENTNVADLAPLKGMPLKILKLQNTKVTDFKFLEGMKLTHFNVLNLPFSDLNSVRDMPLNTLWLTGSKVTDLTPLSGSRLISLDVERTEVSDLSPLSSVASLKRLNIADTKVTDLSPLAGLSLERIVLSPERIRTGIDTIRAMKSLNYIQTSIEEDLSADEFWKRFDLGVWDDSKQPPSDTSDAPSEPIKPAEPAAPVNP
;
A
#
# COMPACT_ATOMS: atom_id res chain seq x y z
N THR A 1 -37.63 -7.12 -50.83
CA THR A 1 -36.81 -5.91 -50.72
C THR A 1 -35.69 -6.15 -49.74
N LYS A 2 -34.47 -6.31 -50.33
CA LYS A 2 -33.21 -6.45 -49.62
C LYS A 2 -32.85 -5.13 -48.95
N GLN A 3 -32.79 -5.13 -47.66
CA GLN A 3 -31.99 -4.21 -46.88
C GLN A 3 -31.08 -5.02 -45.96
N GLN A 4 -30.03 -5.62 -46.52
CA GLN A 4 -28.85 -5.97 -45.77
C GLN A 4 -28.05 -4.64 -45.65
N SER A 5 -28.12 -4.01 -44.49
CA SER A 5 -27.25 -2.92 -44.16
C SER A 5 -25.82 -3.46 -44.13
N GLU A 6 -24.98 -2.97 -45.02
CA GLU A 6 -23.54 -3.16 -44.98
C GLU A 6 -23.03 -2.56 -43.64
N MET A 7 -22.67 -3.43 -42.74
CA MET A 7 -22.03 -3.01 -41.49
C MET A 7 -20.69 -2.34 -41.81
N SER A 8 -20.45 -1.20 -41.21
CA SER A 8 -19.17 -0.49 -41.39
C SER A 8 -18.00 -1.33 -40.92
N ALA A 9 -16.82 -1.10 -41.48
CA ALA A 9 -15.59 -1.76 -41.00
C ALA A 9 -15.37 -1.55 -39.50
N ALA A 10 -15.82 -0.42 -38.95
CA ALA A 10 -15.77 -0.12 -37.50
C ALA A 10 -16.73 -1.01 -36.70
N ASP A 11 -17.94 -1.31 -37.25
CA ASP A 11 -18.90 -2.19 -36.58
C ASP A 11 -18.45 -3.65 -36.62
N LEU A 12 -17.79 -4.05 -37.71
CA LEU A 12 -17.17 -5.39 -37.83
C LEU A 12 -15.99 -5.54 -36.85
N ALA A 13 -15.14 -4.50 -36.73
CA ALA A 13 -14.04 -4.46 -35.79
C ALA A 13 -14.56 -4.49 -34.34
N ARG A 14 -15.63 -3.74 -34.03
CA ARG A 14 -16.29 -3.79 -32.70
C ARG A 14 -16.86 -5.17 -32.38
N ARG A 15 -17.53 -5.80 -33.35
CA ARG A 15 -18.06 -7.17 -33.18
C ARG A 15 -16.96 -8.19 -33.04
N ALA A 16 -15.88 -8.09 -33.81
CA ALA A 16 -14.73 -8.97 -33.69
C ALA A 16 -14.05 -8.82 -32.32
N ALA A 17 -13.92 -7.58 -31.83
CA ALA A 17 -13.40 -7.31 -30.48
C ALA A 17 -14.33 -7.85 -29.39
N GLN A 18 -15.66 -7.67 -29.52
CA GLN A 18 -16.66 -8.21 -28.60
C GLN A 18 -16.68 -9.75 -28.60
N ASN A 19 -16.60 -10.39 -29.78
CA ASN A 19 -16.54 -11.85 -29.88
C ASN A 19 -15.25 -12.41 -29.30
N ASN A 20 -14.11 -11.75 -29.51
CA ASN A 20 -12.82 -12.15 -28.94
C ASN A 20 -12.83 -12.02 -27.41
N THR A 21 -13.40 -10.92 -26.89
CA THR A 21 -13.58 -10.71 -25.45
C THR A 21 -14.49 -11.78 -24.83
N THR A 22 -15.57 -12.17 -25.55
CA THR A 22 -16.50 -13.23 -25.05
C THR A 22 -15.83 -14.59 -25.02
N THR A 23 -14.95 -14.91 -25.96
CA THR A 23 -14.20 -16.18 -26.01
C THR A 23 -13.16 -16.25 -24.89
N LEU A 24 -12.57 -15.11 -24.53
CA LEU A 24 -11.52 -15.03 -23.49
C LEU A 24 -12.08 -15.01 -22.06
N ARG A 25 -13.34 -14.66 -21.90
CA ARG A 25 -13.95 -14.48 -20.55
C ARG A 25 -13.84 -15.70 -19.65
N ALA A 26 -13.78 -16.90 -20.21
CA ALA A 26 -13.74 -18.17 -19.47
C ALA A 26 -12.49 -19.02 -19.72
N ASP A 27 -11.51 -18.52 -20.47
CA ASP A 27 -10.29 -19.28 -20.78
C ASP A 27 -9.02 -18.63 -20.18
N PRO A 28 -8.65 -19.02 -18.94
CA PRO A 28 -7.45 -18.52 -18.27
C PRO A 28 -6.16 -18.81 -19.03
N LYS A 29 -6.09 -19.90 -19.81
CA LYS A 29 -4.90 -20.24 -20.56
C LYS A 29 -4.72 -19.30 -21.73
N ALA A 30 -5.75 -19.10 -22.54
CA ALA A 30 -5.71 -18.16 -23.66
C ALA A 30 -5.45 -16.74 -23.17
N LEU A 31 -6.05 -16.32 -22.03
CA LEU A 31 -5.84 -15.01 -21.45
C LEU A 31 -4.37 -14.83 -21.00
N ARG A 32 -3.76 -15.84 -20.38
CA ARG A 32 -2.34 -15.82 -19.99
C ARG A 32 -1.44 -15.65 -21.22
N GLU A 33 -1.71 -16.41 -22.28
CA GLU A 33 -0.95 -16.33 -23.54
C GLU A 33 -1.05 -14.95 -24.18
N GLN A 34 -2.27 -14.35 -24.24
CA GLN A 34 -2.47 -13.03 -24.80
C GLN A 34 -1.82 -11.91 -23.97
N LEU A 35 -1.84 -12.05 -22.66
CA LEU A 35 -1.13 -11.14 -21.74
C LEU A 35 0.40 -11.28 -21.87
N GLY A 36 0.92 -12.36 -22.43
CA GLY A 36 2.33 -12.68 -22.36
C GLY A 36 2.80 -12.90 -20.91
N ALA A 37 1.88 -13.36 -20.06
CA ALA A 37 2.17 -13.57 -18.64
C ALA A 37 2.86 -14.91 -18.40
N ASN A 38 3.76 -14.93 -17.41
CA ASN A 38 4.42 -16.17 -17.00
C ASN A 38 3.47 -17.07 -16.14
N GLU A 39 4.00 -18.19 -15.67
CA GLU A 39 3.28 -19.19 -14.86
C GLU A 39 2.74 -18.65 -13.51
N MET A 40 3.22 -17.49 -13.05
CA MET A 40 2.73 -16.86 -11.82
C MET A 40 1.30 -16.31 -11.97
N ALA A 41 0.86 -16.02 -13.20
CA ALA A 41 -0.48 -15.51 -13.47
C ALA A 41 -1.56 -16.56 -13.14
N LYS A 42 -2.51 -16.16 -12.27
CA LYS A 42 -3.64 -17.00 -11.87
C LYS A 42 -4.94 -16.24 -12.06
N PHE A 43 -5.98 -16.94 -12.42
CA PHE A 43 -7.30 -16.37 -12.69
C PHE A 43 -8.37 -17.17 -11.95
N LEU A 44 -9.33 -16.45 -11.37
CA LEU A 44 -10.56 -17.04 -10.83
C LEU A 44 -11.67 -16.90 -11.86
N VAL A 45 -12.31 -18.01 -12.19
CA VAL A 45 -13.46 -18.08 -13.12
C VAL A 45 -14.71 -18.40 -12.34
N GLU A 46 -15.76 -17.59 -12.52
CA GLU A 46 -17.10 -17.83 -12.02
C GLU A 46 -18.07 -17.92 -13.22
N GLY A 47 -18.68 -19.10 -13.39
CA GLY A 47 -19.50 -19.35 -14.58
C GLY A 47 -18.67 -19.27 -15.87
N ASN A 48 -18.97 -18.29 -16.70
CA ASN A 48 -18.30 -18.06 -17.97
C ASN A 48 -17.39 -16.79 -17.95
N ASP A 49 -17.09 -16.25 -16.78
CA ASP A 49 -16.33 -15.00 -16.68
C ASP A 49 -15.10 -15.16 -15.79
N VAL A 50 -13.98 -14.58 -16.23
CA VAL A 50 -12.84 -14.34 -15.35
C VAL A 50 -13.18 -13.14 -14.49
N VAL A 51 -13.25 -13.35 -13.17
CA VAL A 51 -13.67 -12.32 -12.20
C VAL A 51 -12.55 -11.80 -11.34
N GLU A 52 -11.44 -12.55 -11.24
CA GLU A 52 -10.24 -12.11 -10.55
C GLU A 52 -9.00 -12.50 -11.33
N ALA A 53 -7.98 -11.66 -11.30
CA ALA A 53 -6.69 -11.89 -11.91
C ALA A 53 -5.56 -11.59 -10.92
N ASN A 54 -4.86 -12.61 -10.46
CA ASN A 54 -3.61 -12.44 -9.74
C ASN A 54 -2.45 -12.52 -10.74
N LEU A 55 -1.87 -11.37 -11.03
CA LEU A 55 -0.80 -11.17 -12.01
C LEU A 55 0.50 -10.72 -11.33
N LEU A 56 0.60 -10.93 -10.02
CA LEU A 56 1.78 -10.62 -9.23
C LEU A 56 3.03 -11.23 -9.86
N ARG A 57 4.06 -10.40 -10.11
CA ARG A 57 5.35 -10.81 -10.69
C ARG A 57 5.24 -11.57 -12.01
N SER A 58 4.15 -11.38 -12.75
CA SER A 58 3.89 -12.09 -14.00
C SER A 58 4.67 -11.57 -15.22
N GLY A 59 5.49 -10.51 -15.03
CA GLY A 59 6.31 -9.92 -16.09
C GLY A 59 5.55 -9.00 -17.04
N LEU A 60 4.29 -8.71 -16.77
CA LEU A 60 3.41 -7.91 -17.63
C LEU A 60 3.92 -6.49 -17.87
N ARG A 61 3.64 -5.99 -19.09
CA ARG A 61 3.82 -4.58 -19.46
C ARG A 61 2.51 -3.89 -19.85
N SER A 62 1.50 -4.68 -20.26
CA SER A 62 0.20 -4.18 -20.69
C SER A 62 -0.91 -5.05 -20.14
N VAL A 63 -2.03 -4.42 -19.82
CA VAL A 63 -3.28 -5.07 -19.39
C VAL A 63 -4.37 -4.96 -20.45
N GLU A 64 -4.02 -4.59 -21.71
CA GLU A 64 -4.97 -4.44 -22.80
C GLU A 64 -5.87 -5.68 -23.02
N PRO A 65 -5.35 -6.92 -22.93
CA PRO A 65 -6.20 -8.12 -23.06
C PRO A 65 -7.27 -8.27 -22.00
N LEU A 66 -7.20 -7.52 -20.88
CA LEU A 66 -8.21 -7.54 -19.82
C LEU A 66 -9.41 -6.63 -20.12
N ARG A 67 -9.31 -5.76 -21.13
CA ARG A 67 -10.35 -4.76 -21.45
C ARG A 67 -11.73 -5.39 -21.57
N GLY A 68 -12.69 -4.86 -20.78
CA GLY A 68 -14.09 -5.27 -20.78
C GLY A 68 -14.39 -6.58 -20.06
N LEU A 69 -13.39 -7.21 -19.40
CA LEU A 69 -13.66 -8.33 -18.49
C LEU A 69 -14.36 -7.81 -17.22
N PRO A 70 -15.26 -8.60 -16.62
CA PRO A 70 -15.98 -8.22 -15.41
C PRO A 70 -15.15 -8.48 -14.14
N LEU A 71 -13.89 -8.03 -14.15
CA LEU A 71 -12.98 -8.23 -13.02
C LEU A 71 -13.43 -7.43 -11.81
N ARG A 72 -13.49 -8.10 -10.66
CA ARG A 72 -13.72 -7.51 -9.33
C ARG A 72 -12.42 -7.31 -8.54
N ALA A 73 -11.40 -8.13 -8.83
CA ALA A 73 -10.10 -8.01 -8.18
C ALA A 73 -8.97 -8.22 -9.18
N ILE A 74 -7.93 -7.40 -9.06
CA ILE A 74 -6.71 -7.55 -9.84
C ILE A 74 -5.48 -7.21 -9.00
N ASP A 75 -4.48 -8.09 -9.04
CA ASP A 75 -3.16 -7.85 -8.48
C ASP A 75 -2.14 -7.73 -9.61
N LEU A 76 -1.59 -6.53 -9.78
CA LEU A 76 -0.55 -6.19 -10.77
C LEU A 76 0.81 -5.94 -10.10
N GLY A 77 0.94 -6.28 -8.83
CA GLY A 77 2.16 -6.01 -8.06
C GLY A 77 3.42 -6.56 -8.72
N PHE A 78 4.51 -5.77 -8.66
CA PHE A 78 5.81 -6.13 -9.22
C PHE A 78 5.77 -6.46 -10.72
N THR A 79 4.91 -5.79 -11.47
CA THR A 79 4.88 -5.83 -12.93
C THR A 79 5.40 -4.52 -13.53
N TYR A 80 5.57 -4.49 -14.84
CA TYR A 80 6.03 -3.29 -15.56
C TYR A 80 4.88 -2.44 -16.10
N VAL A 81 3.65 -2.69 -15.64
CA VAL A 81 2.46 -1.96 -16.08
C VAL A 81 2.58 -0.48 -15.71
N SER A 82 2.17 0.39 -16.63
CA SER A 82 2.11 1.84 -16.44
C SER A 82 0.79 2.45 -16.89
N ASP A 83 0.09 1.82 -17.85
CA ASP A 83 -1.19 2.29 -18.39
C ASP A 83 -2.35 1.45 -17.83
N LEU A 84 -3.28 2.12 -17.15
CA LEU A 84 -4.49 1.54 -16.59
C LEU A 84 -5.74 1.84 -17.44
N SER A 85 -5.60 2.52 -18.59
CA SER A 85 -6.76 2.86 -19.44
C SER A 85 -7.60 1.65 -19.87
N PRO A 86 -7.03 0.42 -20.05
CA PRO A 86 -7.82 -0.76 -20.33
C PRO A 86 -8.77 -1.17 -19.22
N LEU A 87 -8.49 -0.77 -17.98
CA LEU A 87 -9.30 -1.11 -16.79
C LEU A 87 -10.47 -0.13 -16.58
N ALA A 88 -10.50 1.00 -17.32
CA ALA A 88 -11.49 2.05 -17.09
C ALA A 88 -12.94 1.51 -17.15
N GLY A 89 -13.74 1.85 -16.12
CA GLY A 89 -15.14 1.45 -16.01
C GLY A 89 -15.40 0.00 -15.59
N MET A 90 -14.35 -0.75 -15.26
CA MET A 90 -14.52 -2.12 -14.70
C MET A 90 -15.12 -2.07 -13.30
N PRO A 91 -15.84 -3.12 -12.86
CA PRO A 91 -16.43 -3.21 -11.53
C PRO A 91 -15.40 -3.62 -10.46
N LEU A 92 -14.17 -3.06 -10.55
CA LEU A 92 -13.09 -3.41 -9.63
C LEU A 92 -13.39 -2.93 -8.20
N GLU A 93 -13.32 -3.87 -7.27
CA GLU A 93 -13.37 -3.61 -5.83
C GLU A 93 -11.98 -3.65 -5.19
N ASN A 94 -11.07 -4.49 -5.72
CA ASN A 94 -9.72 -4.66 -5.19
C ASN A 94 -8.68 -4.44 -6.29
N LEU A 95 -7.77 -3.49 -6.08
CA LEU A 95 -6.68 -3.18 -7.01
C LEU A 95 -5.35 -3.05 -6.27
N ILE A 96 -4.38 -3.87 -6.64
CA ILE A 96 -3.03 -3.84 -6.11
C ILE A 96 -2.07 -3.46 -7.23
N LEU A 97 -1.34 -2.35 -7.04
CA LEU A 97 -0.41 -1.77 -8.00
C LEU A 97 1.01 -1.62 -7.44
N GLU A 98 1.29 -2.25 -6.30
CA GLU A 98 2.59 -2.11 -5.63
C GLU A 98 3.78 -2.40 -6.56
N ASN A 99 4.80 -1.54 -6.47
CA ASN A 99 6.04 -1.70 -7.25
C ASN A 99 5.78 -1.80 -8.77
N THR A 100 4.85 -0.99 -9.29
CA THR A 100 4.61 -0.83 -10.73
C THR A 100 5.08 0.54 -11.24
N ASN A 101 5.01 0.75 -12.55
CA ASN A 101 5.35 2.04 -13.16
C ASN A 101 4.14 2.98 -13.33
N VAL A 102 3.02 2.68 -12.69
CA VAL A 102 1.80 3.48 -12.77
C VAL A 102 2.04 4.87 -12.17
N ALA A 103 1.63 5.91 -12.91
CA ALA A 103 1.66 7.30 -12.48
C ALA A 103 0.28 7.98 -12.59
N ASP A 104 -0.54 7.58 -13.57
CA ASP A 104 -1.87 8.14 -13.82
C ASP A 104 -2.95 7.19 -13.29
N LEU A 105 -3.78 7.69 -12.39
CA LEU A 105 -4.92 6.98 -11.79
C LEU A 105 -6.28 7.53 -12.25
N ALA A 106 -6.30 8.46 -13.22
CA ALA A 106 -7.55 8.98 -13.79
C ALA A 106 -8.49 7.86 -14.31
N PRO A 107 -7.99 6.74 -14.88
CA PRO A 107 -8.84 5.62 -15.28
C PRO A 107 -9.64 4.97 -14.15
N LEU A 108 -9.24 5.15 -12.89
CA LEU A 108 -9.89 4.56 -11.71
C LEU A 108 -11.09 5.39 -11.21
N LYS A 109 -11.29 6.59 -11.76
CA LYS A 109 -12.35 7.51 -11.30
C LYS A 109 -13.73 6.84 -11.39
N GLY A 110 -14.47 6.88 -10.26
CA GLY A 110 -15.82 6.32 -10.17
C GLY A 110 -15.92 4.80 -10.07
N MET A 111 -14.79 4.10 -9.98
CA MET A 111 -14.80 2.67 -9.72
C MET A 111 -15.24 2.36 -8.28
N PRO A 112 -15.90 1.22 -8.01
CA PRO A 112 -16.36 0.83 -6.69
C PRO A 112 -15.24 0.24 -5.81
N LEU A 113 -14.03 0.83 -5.88
CA LEU A 113 -12.86 0.32 -5.17
C LEU A 113 -13.07 0.38 -3.64
N LYS A 114 -12.74 -0.72 -2.98
CA LYS A 114 -12.68 -0.90 -1.53
C LYS A 114 -11.24 -1.01 -1.04
N ILE A 115 -10.40 -1.71 -1.80
CA ILE A 115 -8.97 -1.90 -1.49
C ILE A 115 -8.14 -1.32 -2.62
N LEU A 116 -7.24 -0.39 -2.28
CA LEU A 116 -6.30 0.20 -3.22
C LEU A 116 -4.91 0.26 -2.59
N LYS A 117 -3.96 -0.44 -3.20
CA LYS A 117 -2.55 -0.43 -2.77
C LYS A 117 -1.67 0.14 -3.87
N LEU A 118 -1.01 1.26 -3.56
CA LEU A 118 -0.20 2.06 -4.49
C LEU A 118 1.27 2.14 -4.10
N GLN A 119 1.71 1.42 -3.06
CA GLN A 119 3.07 1.57 -2.55
C GLN A 119 4.14 1.43 -3.63
N ASN A 120 5.12 2.33 -3.58
CA ASN A 120 6.26 2.36 -4.50
C ASN A 120 5.85 2.49 -5.99
N THR A 121 4.72 3.11 -6.29
CA THR A 121 4.36 3.52 -7.67
C THR A 121 4.96 4.90 -7.99
N LYS A 122 4.61 5.46 -9.15
CA LYS A 122 5.02 6.80 -9.57
C LYS A 122 3.90 7.85 -9.42
N VAL A 123 2.86 7.53 -8.65
CA VAL A 123 1.69 8.41 -8.46
C VAL A 123 2.07 9.64 -7.64
N THR A 124 1.67 10.81 -8.14
CA THR A 124 1.85 12.11 -7.47
C THR A 124 0.57 12.94 -7.40
N ASP A 125 -0.45 12.61 -8.20
CA ASP A 125 -1.77 13.25 -8.17
C ASP A 125 -2.81 12.31 -7.56
N PHE A 126 -3.49 12.77 -6.50
CA PHE A 126 -4.47 12.00 -5.73
C PHE A 126 -5.91 12.50 -5.90
N LYS A 127 -6.16 13.38 -6.90
CA LYS A 127 -7.52 13.90 -7.17
C LYS A 127 -8.54 12.82 -7.52
N PHE A 128 -8.09 11.68 -8.03
CA PHE A 128 -8.93 10.53 -8.33
C PHE A 128 -9.68 9.99 -7.11
N LEU A 129 -9.20 10.28 -5.88
CA LEU A 129 -9.80 9.84 -4.61
C LEU A 129 -11.18 10.45 -4.35
N GLU A 130 -11.51 11.56 -5.01
CA GLU A 130 -12.79 12.25 -4.82
C GLU A 130 -13.98 11.30 -5.08
N GLY A 131 -14.84 11.14 -4.05
CA GLY A 131 -16.03 10.29 -4.11
C GLY A 131 -15.78 8.79 -3.92
N MET A 132 -14.52 8.34 -3.78
CA MET A 132 -14.22 6.94 -3.49
C MET A 132 -14.69 6.53 -2.08
N LYS A 133 -14.88 5.22 -1.88
CA LYS A 133 -15.32 4.62 -0.61
C LYS A 133 -14.36 3.50 -0.17
N LEU A 134 -13.06 3.84 -0.16
CA LEU A 134 -12.04 2.89 0.24
C LEU A 134 -12.20 2.47 1.71
N THR A 135 -11.95 1.20 1.98
CA THR A 135 -11.83 0.62 3.32
C THR A 135 -10.37 0.35 3.67
N HIS A 136 -9.52 0.09 2.65
CA HIS A 136 -8.09 -0.12 2.81
C HIS A 136 -7.33 0.73 1.78
N PHE A 137 -6.45 1.57 2.26
CA PHE A 137 -5.66 2.45 1.41
C PHE A 137 -4.18 2.41 1.81
N ASN A 138 -3.31 2.19 0.82
CA ASN A 138 -1.87 2.15 1.03
C ASN A 138 -1.15 3.04 0.03
N VAL A 139 -0.44 4.06 0.56
CA VAL A 139 0.36 5.03 -0.20
C VAL A 139 1.80 5.10 0.32
N LEU A 140 2.31 4.00 0.84
CA LEU A 140 3.68 3.90 1.35
C LEU A 140 4.69 4.43 0.32
N ASN A 141 5.59 5.31 0.78
CA ASN A 141 6.62 5.99 0.00
C ASN A 141 6.09 6.86 -1.16
N LEU A 142 4.84 7.30 -1.10
CA LEU A 142 4.28 8.27 -2.06
C LEU A 142 4.18 9.67 -1.46
N PRO A 143 4.19 10.73 -2.27
CA PRO A 143 4.14 12.12 -1.79
C PRO A 143 2.73 12.55 -1.37
N PHE A 144 1.95 11.64 -0.80
CA PHE A 144 0.61 11.90 -0.26
C PHE A 144 0.70 12.75 0.99
N SER A 145 -0.12 13.80 1.09
CA SER A 145 -0.06 14.75 2.23
C SER A 145 -1.44 15.20 2.73
N ASP A 146 -2.46 15.21 1.87
CA ASP A 146 -3.78 15.77 2.22
C ASP A 146 -4.77 14.68 2.63
N LEU A 147 -4.92 14.48 3.93
CA LEU A 147 -5.88 13.55 4.51
C LEU A 147 -7.34 14.00 4.38
N ASN A 148 -7.62 15.26 4.01
CA ASN A 148 -9.00 15.68 3.75
C ASN A 148 -9.62 14.92 2.59
N SER A 149 -8.80 14.50 1.62
CA SER A 149 -9.24 13.70 0.46
C SER A 149 -9.81 12.32 0.85
N VAL A 150 -9.53 11.84 2.06
CA VAL A 150 -9.97 10.51 2.57
C VAL A 150 -10.84 10.61 3.83
N ARG A 151 -11.15 11.82 4.32
CA ARG A 151 -11.86 12.07 5.59
C ARG A 151 -13.18 11.29 5.70
N ASP A 152 -13.98 11.27 4.64
CA ASP A 152 -15.32 10.68 4.63
C ASP A 152 -15.35 9.25 4.10
N MET A 153 -14.19 8.63 3.96
CA MET A 153 -14.08 7.24 3.53
C MET A 153 -14.26 6.28 4.72
N PRO A 154 -14.91 5.13 4.52
CA PRO A 154 -15.09 4.12 5.57
C PRO A 154 -13.78 3.32 5.82
N LEU A 155 -12.68 4.03 6.04
CA LEU A 155 -11.36 3.41 6.20
C LEU A 155 -11.29 2.56 7.48
N ASN A 156 -10.87 1.32 7.31
CA ASN A 156 -10.46 0.41 8.38
C ASN A 156 -8.93 0.39 8.53
N THR A 157 -8.22 0.47 7.40
CA THR A 157 -6.75 0.40 7.38
C THR A 157 -6.18 1.48 6.47
N LEU A 158 -5.21 2.23 7.01
CA LEU A 158 -4.52 3.30 6.30
C LEU A 158 -3.02 3.20 6.53
N TRP A 159 -2.25 3.00 5.45
CA TRP A 159 -0.78 2.96 5.46
C TRP A 159 -0.21 4.19 4.77
N LEU A 160 0.48 5.02 5.54
CA LEU A 160 1.06 6.30 5.15
C LEU A 160 2.59 6.32 5.32
N THR A 161 3.22 5.19 5.63
CA THR A 161 4.66 5.10 5.86
C THR A 161 5.46 5.86 4.81
N GLY A 162 6.33 6.77 5.24
CA GLY A 162 7.18 7.57 4.35
C GLY A 162 6.42 8.58 3.46
N SER A 163 5.15 8.85 3.75
CA SER A 163 4.37 9.89 3.07
C SER A 163 4.71 11.29 3.61
N LYS A 164 4.09 12.34 3.05
CA LYS A 164 4.27 13.72 3.48
C LYS A 164 3.17 14.21 4.42
N VAL A 165 2.45 13.30 5.07
CA VAL A 165 1.41 13.64 6.05
C VAL A 165 2.05 14.23 7.30
N THR A 166 1.42 15.30 7.81
CA THR A 166 1.81 15.98 9.06
C THR A 166 0.64 16.16 10.01
N ASP A 167 -0.58 16.31 9.48
CA ASP A 167 -1.80 16.60 10.22
C ASP A 167 -2.77 15.42 10.17
N LEU A 168 -3.10 14.85 11.34
CA LEU A 168 -4.05 13.76 11.50
C LEU A 168 -5.48 14.23 11.80
N THR A 169 -5.74 15.54 11.88
CA THR A 169 -7.07 16.10 12.19
C THR A 169 -8.20 15.52 11.34
N PRO A 170 -8.02 15.28 10.01
CA PRO A 170 -9.07 14.67 9.20
C PRO A 170 -9.49 13.26 9.60
N LEU A 171 -8.67 12.55 10.41
CA LEU A 171 -8.97 11.20 10.89
C LEU A 171 -9.76 11.19 12.20
N SER A 172 -10.02 12.35 12.83
CA SER A 172 -10.79 12.44 14.08
C SER A 172 -12.15 11.78 13.93
N GLY A 173 -12.52 10.93 14.90
CA GLY A 173 -13.81 10.22 14.91
C GLY A 173 -13.96 9.16 13.81
N SER A 174 -12.92 8.86 13.04
CA SER A 174 -12.94 7.79 12.03
C SER A 174 -13.12 6.41 12.67
N ARG A 175 -13.34 5.39 11.82
CA ARG A 175 -13.48 3.99 12.26
C ARG A 175 -12.22 3.16 11.97
N LEU A 176 -11.06 3.81 11.94
CA LEU A 176 -9.80 3.14 11.70
C LEU A 176 -9.55 2.07 12.76
N ILE A 177 -9.09 0.92 12.29
CA ILE A 177 -8.61 -0.21 13.11
C ILE A 177 -7.08 -0.24 13.09
N SER A 178 -6.47 0.13 11.97
CA SER A 178 -5.02 0.12 11.78
C SER A 178 -4.57 1.40 11.08
N LEU A 179 -3.61 2.10 11.69
CA LEU A 179 -2.96 3.28 11.15
C LEU A 179 -1.45 3.11 11.21
N ASP A 180 -0.80 3.35 10.08
CA ASP A 180 0.66 3.40 9.98
C ASP A 180 1.09 4.76 9.43
N VAL A 181 1.84 5.50 10.23
CA VAL A 181 2.43 6.80 9.89
C VAL A 181 3.95 6.80 10.08
N GLU A 182 4.58 5.63 10.08
CA GLU A 182 6.02 5.50 10.19
C GLU A 182 6.77 6.39 9.20
N ARG A 183 7.88 6.97 9.63
CA ARG A 183 8.73 7.85 8.81
C ARG A 183 7.95 9.02 8.17
N THR A 184 7.00 9.58 8.92
CA THR A 184 6.30 10.83 8.55
C THR A 184 6.69 11.96 9.50
N GLU A 185 6.25 13.18 9.17
CA GLU A 185 6.47 14.37 9.97
C GLU A 185 5.38 14.60 11.04
N VAL A 186 4.53 13.60 11.29
CA VAL A 186 3.48 13.64 12.33
C VAL A 186 4.12 13.86 13.69
N SER A 187 3.55 14.78 14.48
CA SER A 187 3.99 15.10 15.85
C SER A 187 2.85 15.12 16.87
N ASP A 188 1.61 15.38 16.42
CA ASP A 188 0.43 15.47 17.28
C ASP A 188 -0.49 14.26 17.08
N LEU A 189 -0.75 13.52 18.16
CA LEU A 189 -1.67 12.39 18.19
C LEU A 189 -3.04 12.75 18.74
N SER A 190 -3.30 14.02 19.13
CA SER A 190 -4.57 14.46 19.72
C SER A 190 -5.80 14.09 18.86
N PRO A 191 -5.74 14.15 17.51
CA PRO A 191 -6.85 13.72 16.66
C PRO A 191 -7.26 12.27 16.85
N LEU A 192 -6.32 11.39 17.25
CA LEU A 192 -6.59 9.96 17.43
C LEU A 192 -7.34 9.64 18.71
N SER A 193 -7.40 10.56 19.70
CA SER A 193 -8.09 10.36 20.97
C SER A 193 -9.57 10.00 20.80
N SER A 194 -10.19 10.42 19.71
CA SER A 194 -11.59 10.12 19.34
C SER A 194 -11.77 8.87 18.47
N VAL A 195 -10.69 8.15 18.10
CA VAL A 195 -10.72 6.97 17.23
C VAL A 195 -10.77 5.70 18.08
N ALA A 196 -11.89 5.48 18.77
CA ALA A 196 -12.06 4.38 19.73
C ALA A 196 -11.88 2.96 19.12
N SER A 197 -12.02 2.84 17.81
CA SER A 197 -11.83 1.58 17.08
C SER A 197 -10.36 1.19 16.84
N LEU A 198 -9.42 2.12 17.10
CA LEU A 198 -8.01 1.92 16.76
C LEU A 198 -7.40 0.80 17.62
N LYS A 199 -6.81 -0.20 16.94
CA LYS A 199 -6.19 -1.37 17.54
C LYS A 199 -4.69 -1.45 17.24
N ARG A 200 -4.27 -1.01 16.08
CA ARG A 200 -2.87 -1.05 15.63
C ARG A 200 -2.42 0.33 15.21
N LEU A 201 -1.34 0.79 15.80
CA LEU A 201 -0.73 2.09 15.53
C LEU A 201 0.76 1.95 15.32
N ASN A 202 1.27 2.42 14.19
CA ASN A 202 2.69 2.55 13.93
C ASN A 202 3.06 4.03 13.82
N ILE A 203 3.88 4.51 14.76
CA ILE A 203 4.42 5.88 14.85
C ILE A 203 5.96 5.88 14.91
N ALA A 204 6.60 4.78 14.54
CA ALA A 204 8.06 4.73 14.53
C ALA A 204 8.63 5.80 13.59
N ASP A 205 9.76 6.36 13.95
CA ASP A 205 10.47 7.39 13.18
C ASP A 205 9.63 8.62 12.80
N THR A 206 8.62 8.95 13.63
CA THR A 206 7.86 10.21 13.53
C THR A 206 8.44 11.28 14.44
N LYS A 207 7.81 12.47 14.47
CA LYS A 207 8.14 13.55 15.43
C LYS A 207 7.30 13.49 16.72
N VAL A 208 6.59 12.41 16.96
CA VAL A 208 5.80 12.21 18.16
C VAL A 208 6.70 12.10 19.39
N THR A 209 6.38 12.89 20.43
CA THR A 209 7.07 12.87 21.72
C THR A 209 6.12 12.66 22.90
N ASP A 210 4.80 12.77 22.67
CA ASP A 210 3.76 12.65 23.68
C ASP A 210 2.73 11.59 23.30
N LEU A 211 2.59 10.58 24.15
CA LEU A 211 1.61 9.49 24.00
C LEU A 211 0.33 9.72 24.83
N SER A 212 0.24 10.83 25.60
CA SER A 212 -0.93 11.11 26.44
C SER A 212 -2.25 11.14 25.67
N PRO A 213 -2.31 11.60 24.40
CA PRO A 213 -3.55 11.57 23.62
C PRO A 213 -4.13 10.17 23.38
N LEU A 214 -3.33 9.12 23.56
CA LEU A 214 -3.77 7.72 23.40
C LEU A 214 -4.53 7.21 24.64
N ALA A 215 -4.65 8.02 25.71
CA ALA A 215 -5.43 7.68 26.90
C ALA A 215 -6.88 7.34 26.50
N GLY A 216 -7.40 6.23 27.02
CA GLY A 216 -8.78 5.79 26.71
C GLY A 216 -8.90 4.93 25.45
N LEU A 217 -7.88 4.81 24.62
CA LEU A 217 -7.85 3.83 23.53
C LEU A 217 -7.56 2.41 24.08
N SER A 218 -7.87 1.43 23.25
CA SER A 218 -7.64 0.01 23.56
C SER A 218 -6.77 -0.60 22.46
N LEU A 219 -5.54 -0.09 22.33
CA LEU A 219 -4.58 -0.62 21.35
C LEU A 219 -4.19 -2.06 21.72
N GLU A 220 -4.00 -2.86 20.69
CA GLU A 220 -3.51 -4.24 20.80
C GLU A 220 -2.03 -4.32 20.38
N ARG A 221 -1.60 -3.41 19.51
CA ARG A 221 -0.22 -3.29 19.02
C ARG A 221 0.15 -1.83 18.81
N ILE A 222 1.33 -1.45 19.26
CA ILE A 222 1.96 -0.18 18.92
C ILE A 222 3.40 -0.42 18.45
N VAL A 223 3.83 0.33 17.43
CA VAL A 223 5.22 0.44 17.00
C VAL A 223 5.66 1.89 17.21
N LEU A 224 6.76 2.09 17.91
CA LEU A 224 7.26 3.43 18.26
C LEU A 224 8.77 3.47 18.35
N SER A 225 9.34 4.68 18.39
CA SER A 225 10.75 4.94 18.66
C SER A 225 10.88 5.41 20.13
N PRO A 226 11.21 4.52 21.08
CA PRO A 226 11.16 4.80 22.52
C PRO A 226 12.03 5.98 22.93
N GLU A 227 13.18 6.14 22.29
CA GLU A 227 14.16 7.22 22.51
C GLU A 227 13.59 8.61 22.24
N ARG A 228 12.52 8.72 21.47
CA ARG A 228 11.84 9.99 21.13
C ARG A 228 10.76 10.38 22.12
N ILE A 229 10.21 9.42 22.87
CA ILE A 229 9.07 9.66 23.75
C ILE A 229 9.53 10.41 25.00
N ARG A 230 8.86 11.52 25.35
CA ARG A 230 9.13 12.36 26.50
C ARG A 230 8.02 12.30 27.55
N THR A 231 6.77 12.14 27.09
CA THR A 231 5.58 12.15 27.97
C THR A 231 4.59 11.04 27.55
N GLY A 232 3.70 10.67 28.46
CA GLY A 232 2.60 9.76 28.17
C GLY A 232 2.97 8.28 28.09
N ILE A 233 4.20 7.87 28.41
CA ILE A 233 4.61 6.46 28.36
C ILE A 233 3.76 5.59 29.30
N ASP A 234 3.38 6.11 30.49
CA ASP A 234 2.54 5.42 31.44
C ASP A 234 1.12 5.17 30.91
N THR A 235 0.68 5.99 29.96
CA THR A 235 -0.61 5.81 29.27
C THR A 235 -0.68 4.46 28.57
N ILE A 236 0.35 4.11 27.80
CA ILE A 236 0.39 2.82 27.08
C ILE A 236 0.76 1.67 28.03
N ARG A 237 1.54 1.92 29.09
CA ARG A 237 1.85 0.92 30.13
C ARG A 237 0.58 0.47 30.87
N ALA A 238 -0.37 1.35 31.07
CA ALA A 238 -1.65 1.05 31.73
C ALA A 238 -2.65 0.30 30.81
N MET A 239 -2.39 0.20 29.49
CA MET A 239 -3.29 -0.45 28.56
C MET A 239 -3.24 -1.98 28.67
N LYS A 240 -4.26 -2.57 29.28
CA LYS A 240 -4.38 -4.05 29.44
C LYS A 240 -4.57 -4.78 28.10
N SER A 241 -5.03 -4.08 27.06
CA SER A 241 -5.24 -4.63 25.72
C SER A 241 -3.96 -4.76 24.90
N LEU A 242 -2.87 -4.11 25.34
CA LEU A 242 -1.64 -4.02 24.58
C LEU A 242 -0.82 -5.30 24.71
N ASN A 243 -0.76 -6.08 23.64
CA ASN A 243 -0.05 -7.36 23.60
C ASN A 243 1.36 -7.22 23.03
N TYR A 244 1.54 -6.27 22.08
CA TYR A 244 2.80 -6.10 21.37
C TYR A 244 3.20 -4.64 21.37
N ILE A 245 4.45 -4.38 21.78
CA ILE A 245 5.11 -3.08 21.66
C ILE A 245 6.40 -3.31 20.88
N GLN A 246 6.54 -2.67 19.72
CA GLN A 246 7.69 -2.89 18.85
C GLN A 246 8.46 -1.58 18.68
N THR A 247 9.75 -1.71 18.47
CA THR A 247 10.65 -0.59 18.15
C THR A 247 10.96 -0.52 16.65
N SER A 248 10.79 -1.66 15.96
CA SER A 248 10.83 -1.76 14.50
C SER A 248 9.87 -2.87 14.05
N ILE A 249 9.54 -2.91 12.76
CA ILE A 249 8.66 -3.96 12.20
C ILE A 249 9.32 -5.35 12.33
N GLU A 250 10.65 -5.40 12.41
CA GLU A 250 11.43 -6.64 12.43
C GLU A 250 11.54 -7.27 13.82
N GLU A 251 11.28 -6.51 14.88
CA GLU A 251 11.35 -6.99 16.27
C GLU A 251 9.96 -7.20 16.87
N ASP A 252 9.50 -8.44 16.92
CA ASP A 252 8.29 -8.83 17.66
C ASP A 252 8.60 -8.98 19.14
N LEU A 253 8.48 -7.87 19.90
CA LEU A 253 8.57 -7.88 21.35
C LEU A 253 7.17 -8.05 21.95
N SER A 254 7.03 -8.98 22.93
CA SER A 254 5.87 -8.93 23.81
C SER A 254 5.91 -7.64 24.63
N ALA A 255 4.74 -7.18 25.11
CA ALA A 255 4.69 -6.00 25.97
C ALA A 255 5.58 -6.19 27.21
N ASP A 256 5.58 -7.37 27.82
CA ASP A 256 6.43 -7.68 29.01
C ASP A 256 7.91 -7.55 28.70
N GLU A 257 8.37 -8.03 27.55
CA GLU A 257 9.78 -7.92 27.16
C GLU A 257 10.18 -6.49 26.87
N PHE A 258 9.31 -5.74 26.19
CA PHE A 258 9.51 -4.30 25.94
C PHE A 258 9.68 -3.56 27.28
N TRP A 259 8.79 -3.76 28.25
CA TRP A 259 8.85 -3.07 29.55
C TRP A 259 10.11 -3.39 30.34
N LYS A 260 10.55 -4.66 30.33
CA LYS A 260 11.83 -5.03 30.94
C LYS A 260 13.01 -4.25 30.36
N ARG A 261 13.08 -4.14 29.04
CA ARG A 261 14.16 -3.39 28.36
C ARG A 261 14.03 -1.89 28.62
N PHE A 262 12.81 -1.36 28.61
CA PHE A 262 12.54 0.05 28.89
C PHE A 262 13.00 0.44 30.30
N ASP A 263 12.64 -0.35 31.30
CA ASP A 263 13.01 -0.10 32.70
C ASP A 263 14.53 -0.23 32.95
N LEU A 264 15.21 -1.04 32.14
CA LEU A 264 16.67 -1.12 32.11
C LEU A 264 17.35 0.07 31.41
N GLY A 265 16.56 0.94 30.73
CA GLY A 265 17.06 2.09 30.00
C GLY A 265 17.78 1.73 28.69
N VAL A 266 17.40 0.64 28.04
CA VAL A 266 18.03 0.20 26.77
C VAL A 266 17.96 1.28 25.68
N TRP A 267 16.95 2.12 25.69
CA TRP A 267 16.74 3.22 24.73
C TRP A 267 16.98 4.62 25.33
N ASP A 268 17.64 4.68 26.48
CA ASP A 268 18.00 5.93 27.14
C ASP A 268 19.47 6.25 26.81
N ASP A 269 19.68 7.13 25.83
CA ASP A 269 21.02 7.52 25.36
C ASP A 269 21.92 8.03 26.50
N SER A 270 21.33 8.56 27.57
CA SER A 270 22.09 9.02 28.75
C SER A 270 22.68 7.89 29.58
N LYS A 271 22.19 6.66 29.41
CA LYS A 271 22.62 5.46 30.12
C LYS A 271 23.47 4.51 29.28
N GLN A 272 23.59 4.78 27.96
CA GLN A 272 24.50 4.00 27.11
C GLN A 272 25.94 4.41 27.36
N PRO A 273 26.90 3.45 27.44
CA PRO A 273 28.30 3.81 27.43
C PRO A 273 28.62 4.57 26.15
N PRO A 274 29.51 5.58 26.20
CA PRO A 274 29.88 6.31 25.02
C PRO A 274 30.27 5.32 23.92
N SER A 275 29.60 5.40 22.77
CA SER A 275 29.95 4.59 21.61
C SER A 275 31.42 4.89 21.29
N ASP A 276 32.27 3.87 21.35
CA ASP A 276 33.63 3.94 20.80
C ASP A 276 33.50 4.19 19.28
N THR A 277 33.25 5.44 18.93
CA THR A 277 33.46 5.92 17.56
C THR A 277 34.97 6.13 17.42
N SER A 278 35.71 5.03 17.30
CA SER A 278 36.98 5.09 16.58
C SER A 278 36.59 5.30 15.13
N ASP A 279 36.56 6.57 14.72
CA ASP A 279 36.64 6.96 13.34
C ASP A 279 37.97 6.41 12.75
N ALA A 280 37.92 5.15 12.31
CA ALA A 280 38.87 4.66 11.34
C ALA A 280 38.35 5.16 9.98
N PRO A 281 39.12 6.02 9.30
CA PRO A 281 38.77 6.44 7.95
C PRO A 281 38.69 5.17 7.08
N SER A 282 37.53 4.91 6.51
CA SER A 282 37.33 3.87 5.52
C SER A 282 38.30 4.14 4.35
N GLU A 283 39.25 3.25 4.16
CA GLU A 283 40.09 3.28 2.95
C GLU A 283 39.20 3.23 1.71
N PRO A 284 39.48 4.02 0.67
CA PRO A 284 38.72 3.99 -0.56
C PRO A 284 38.85 2.62 -1.21
N ILE A 285 37.72 1.97 -1.45
CA ILE A 285 37.63 0.71 -2.20
C ILE A 285 38.24 0.95 -3.59
N LYS A 286 39.41 0.33 -3.86
CA LYS A 286 40.01 0.29 -5.20
C LYS A 286 39.04 -0.39 -6.17
N PRO A 287 38.80 0.19 -7.37
CA PRO A 287 38.05 -0.51 -8.40
C PRO A 287 38.74 -1.83 -8.77
N ALA A 288 37.99 -2.91 -8.87
CA ALA A 288 38.47 -4.18 -9.36
C ALA A 288 38.96 -4.03 -10.81
N GLU A 289 40.18 -4.49 -11.09
CA GLU A 289 40.72 -4.59 -12.43
C GLU A 289 39.84 -5.53 -13.28
N PRO A 290 39.57 -5.19 -14.55
CA PRO A 290 38.85 -6.09 -15.45
C PRO A 290 39.69 -7.33 -15.75
N ALA A 291 39.08 -8.51 -15.59
CA ALA A 291 39.67 -9.76 -15.94
C ALA A 291 40.08 -9.82 -17.43
N ALA A 292 41.28 -10.28 -17.69
CA ALA A 292 41.81 -10.44 -19.03
C ALA A 292 41.00 -11.45 -19.88
N PRO A 293 40.90 -11.25 -21.20
CA PRO A 293 40.13 -12.14 -22.06
C PRO A 293 40.81 -13.51 -22.18
N VAL A 294 40.05 -14.57 -21.95
CA VAL A 294 40.47 -15.95 -22.28
C VAL A 294 40.28 -16.11 -23.77
N ASN A 295 41.37 -16.35 -24.47
CA ASN A 295 41.43 -16.65 -25.91
C ASN A 295 41.34 -18.17 -26.15
N PRO A 296 41.04 -18.64 -27.36
CA PRO A 296 39.96 -19.53 -27.75
C PRO A 296 40.18 -21.01 -27.49
#